data_e8077576b1de85f0d006e9d67415b066
#
_entry.id   e8077576b1de85f0d006e9d67415b066
#
_cell.length_a   1.000
_cell.length_b   1.000
_cell.length_c   1.000
_cell.angle_alpha   90.00
_cell.angle_beta   90.00
_cell.angle_gamma   90.00
#
_symmetry.space_group_name_H-M   'P 1'
#
loop_
_entity.id
_entity.type
_entity.pdbx_description
1 polymer ?
#
loop_
_entity_poly.entity_id
_entity_poly.type
_entity_poly.pdbx_seq_one_letter_code
_entity_poly.pdbx_strand_id
1 'polypeptide(L)'
;MGPLPHGTAPTHHTEGLVARKDGVMRLNQYMDHTLLKQDATKSQLDRLCDEAAEHGFKTVSINSCWTRHCAERLAGTGVGITSCISFPLGACSTAAKAAEARQAVADGTTEIDMVLNVGRLVSGDDDYCTDDIRGVVEAADGRPVKVILEVCLLDDEQIVRACECAVAAGAAFVKTSTGFSTGGATVHAVKLMRQTVGDACQIKAAGGIHTKEEALAMIEAGADRIGASASIAICEG
;
A
#
# COMPACT_ATOMS: atom_id res chain seq x y z
N MET A 1 4.19 -17.79 -50.04
CA MET A 1 3.37 -16.85 -49.23
C MET A 1 2.55 -17.70 -48.28
N GLY A 2 2.97 -17.84 -47.03
CA GLY A 2 2.25 -18.54 -45.97
C GLY A 2 1.50 -17.52 -45.13
N PRO A 3 0.36 -17.92 -44.53
CA PRO A 3 -0.47 -17.00 -43.74
C PRO A 3 0.24 -16.59 -42.45
N LEU A 4 0.12 -15.29 -42.10
CA LEU A 4 0.57 -14.69 -40.85
C LEU A 4 -0.20 -15.27 -39.66
N PRO A 5 0.41 -15.44 -38.49
CA PRO A 5 -0.31 -15.90 -37.30
C PRO A 5 -1.26 -14.79 -36.81
N HIS A 6 -2.51 -15.17 -36.61
CA HIS A 6 -3.54 -14.32 -36.00
C HIS A 6 -3.13 -14.00 -34.56
N GLY A 7 -2.93 -12.71 -34.28
CA GLY A 7 -2.77 -12.21 -32.94
C GLY A 7 -4.04 -12.48 -32.12
N THR A 8 -3.88 -13.17 -31.02
CA THR A 8 -4.94 -13.32 -30.00
C THR A 8 -5.22 -11.94 -29.40
N ALA A 9 -6.47 -11.48 -29.54
CA ALA A 9 -6.94 -10.28 -28.87
C ALA A 9 -6.83 -10.46 -27.34
N PRO A 10 -6.53 -9.40 -26.57
CA PRO A 10 -6.50 -9.51 -25.13
C PRO A 10 -7.89 -9.89 -24.62
N THR A 11 -7.98 -10.99 -23.92
CA THR A 11 -9.18 -11.41 -23.20
C THR A 11 -9.45 -10.39 -22.09
N HIS A 12 -10.50 -9.59 -22.25
CA HIS A 12 -10.97 -8.70 -21.19
C HIS A 12 -11.51 -9.59 -20.06
N HIS A 13 -10.70 -9.75 -19.00
CA HIS A 13 -11.14 -10.41 -17.79
C HIS A 13 -12.24 -9.58 -17.12
N THR A 14 -13.42 -10.17 -16.99
CA THR A 14 -14.58 -9.63 -16.24
C THR A 14 -14.43 -9.87 -14.73
N GLU A 15 -13.34 -10.46 -14.30
CA GLU A 15 -13.02 -10.78 -12.91
C GLU A 15 -12.80 -9.51 -12.08
N GLY A 16 -13.30 -9.51 -10.84
CA GLY A 16 -13.16 -8.36 -9.93
C GLY A 16 -14.16 -7.23 -10.12
N LEU A 17 -15.22 -7.40 -10.95
CA LEU A 17 -16.28 -6.41 -11.08
C LEU A 17 -17.28 -6.55 -9.93
N VAL A 18 -17.51 -5.45 -9.19
CA VAL A 18 -18.49 -5.38 -8.09
C VAL A 18 -19.51 -4.29 -8.42
N ALA A 19 -20.79 -4.64 -8.40
CA ALA A 19 -21.87 -3.68 -8.59
C ALA A 19 -21.99 -2.74 -7.37
N ARG A 20 -22.03 -1.43 -7.61
CA ARG A 20 -22.31 -0.41 -6.59
C ARG A 20 -23.47 0.49 -7.04
N LYS A 21 -24.03 1.27 -6.12
CA LYS A 21 -25.12 2.22 -6.42
C LYS A 21 -24.71 3.30 -7.43
N ASP A 22 -23.42 3.60 -7.51
CA ASP A 22 -22.78 4.62 -8.36
C ASP A 22 -22.07 4.06 -9.59
N GLY A 23 -22.16 2.71 -9.84
CA GLY A 23 -21.57 2.07 -11.01
C GLY A 23 -20.87 0.74 -10.70
N VAL A 24 -20.03 0.30 -11.63
CA VAL A 24 -19.26 -0.94 -11.50
C VAL A 24 -17.85 -0.63 -10.98
N MET A 25 -17.52 -1.15 -9.82
CA MET A 25 -16.18 -1.07 -9.24
C MET A 25 -15.29 -2.20 -9.77
N ARG A 26 -14.06 -1.87 -10.14
CA ARG A 26 -13.03 -2.85 -10.48
C ARG A 26 -12.17 -3.12 -9.25
N LEU A 27 -12.43 -4.20 -8.54
CA LEU A 27 -11.77 -4.52 -7.27
C LEU A 27 -10.25 -4.70 -7.42
N ASN A 28 -9.79 -5.25 -8.56
CA ASN A 28 -8.37 -5.38 -8.86
C ASN A 28 -7.60 -4.04 -8.81
N GLN A 29 -8.25 -2.92 -9.16
CA GLN A 29 -7.66 -1.59 -9.09
C GLN A 29 -7.54 -1.01 -7.67
N TYR A 30 -8.14 -1.68 -6.68
CA TYR A 30 -7.93 -1.39 -5.25
C TYR A 30 -6.77 -2.19 -4.66
N MET A 31 -6.23 -3.20 -5.37
CA MET A 31 -5.30 -4.16 -4.78
C MET A 31 -3.84 -3.73 -4.95
N ASP A 32 -3.13 -3.67 -3.81
CA ASP A 32 -1.68 -3.74 -3.74
C ASP A 32 -1.31 -5.19 -3.42
N HIS A 33 -0.91 -5.96 -4.44
CA HIS A 33 -0.55 -7.38 -4.30
C HIS A 33 0.76 -7.50 -3.54
N THR A 34 0.76 -8.19 -2.38
CA THR A 34 1.75 -7.97 -1.33
C THR A 34 2.60 -9.20 -1.04
N LEU A 35 3.93 -9.03 -1.06
CA LEU A 35 4.90 -10.01 -0.56
C LEU A 35 6.01 -9.30 0.21
N LEU A 36 5.92 -9.32 1.55
CA LEU A 36 6.83 -8.59 2.46
C LEU A 36 7.60 -9.51 3.41
N LYS A 37 7.49 -10.84 3.25
CA LYS A 37 8.26 -11.79 4.07
C LYS A 37 9.77 -11.50 3.95
N GLN A 38 10.48 -11.56 5.09
CA GLN A 38 11.92 -11.28 5.13
C GLN A 38 12.76 -12.32 4.36
N ASP A 39 12.21 -13.52 4.15
CA ASP A 39 12.79 -14.64 3.42
C ASP A 39 12.26 -14.77 1.98
N ALA A 40 11.56 -13.73 1.47
CA ALA A 40 11.04 -13.72 0.11
C ALA A 40 12.19 -13.88 -0.91
N THR A 41 12.05 -14.88 -1.78
CA THR A 41 13.05 -15.20 -2.81
C THR A 41 12.77 -14.50 -4.13
N LYS A 42 13.79 -14.40 -4.98
CA LYS A 42 13.66 -13.83 -6.34
C LYS A 42 12.52 -14.49 -7.12
N SER A 43 12.42 -15.82 -7.10
CA SER A 43 11.37 -16.55 -7.82
C SER A 43 9.96 -16.25 -7.32
N GLN A 44 9.81 -15.96 -6.02
CA GLN A 44 8.53 -15.54 -5.46
C GLN A 44 8.16 -14.11 -5.87
N LEU A 45 9.17 -13.21 -5.98
CA LEU A 45 8.93 -11.85 -6.50
C LEU A 45 8.62 -11.90 -8.01
N ASP A 46 9.28 -12.78 -8.78
CA ASP A 46 8.97 -12.99 -10.20
C ASP A 46 7.49 -13.39 -10.36
N ARG A 47 7.04 -14.36 -9.57
CA ARG A 47 5.66 -14.83 -9.56
C ARG A 47 4.68 -13.73 -9.14
N LEU A 48 4.99 -12.97 -8.09
CA LEU A 48 4.16 -11.83 -7.64
C LEU A 48 3.93 -10.83 -8.78
N CYS A 49 4.98 -10.49 -9.52
CA CYS A 49 4.90 -9.56 -10.65
C CYS A 49 4.06 -10.13 -11.80
N ASP A 50 4.21 -11.43 -12.12
CA ASP A 50 3.44 -12.09 -13.17
C ASP A 50 1.95 -12.12 -12.83
N GLU A 51 1.61 -12.52 -11.60
CA GLU A 51 0.25 -12.51 -11.07
C GLU A 51 -0.35 -11.09 -11.10
N ALA A 52 0.42 -10.07 -10.69
CA ALA A 52 -0.05 -8.70 -10.71
C ALA A 52 -0.32 -8.17 -12.12
N ALA A 53 0.52 -8.52 -13.09
CA ALA A 53 0.33 -8.16 -14.49
C ALA A 53 -0.88 -8.89 -15.11
N GLU A 54 -1.03 -10.19 -14.84
CA GLU A 54 -2.14 -11.02 -15.33
C GLU A 54 -3.50 -10.51 -14.84
N HIS A 55 -3.62 -10.23 -13.53
CA HIS A 55 -4.87 -9.76 -12.92
C HIS A 55 -5.07 -8.23 -12.99
N GLY A 56 -4.09 -7.50 -13.51
CA GLY A 56 -4.15 -6.04 -13.63
C GLY A 56 -4.30 -5.34 -12.28
N PHE A 57 -3.55 -5.76 -11.25
CA PHE A 57 -3.57 -5.12 -9.94
C PHE A 57 -2.98 -3.71 -9.98
N LYS A 58 -3.31 -2.89 -8.99
CA LYS A 58 -2.85 -1.50 -8.96
C LYS A 58 -1.34 -1.41 -8.78
N THR A 59 -0.79 -2.10 -7.78
CA THR A 59 0.66 -2.20 -7.53
C THR A 59 1.04 -3.58 -7.00
N VAL A 60 2.34 -3.89 -7.02
CA VAL A 60 2.95 -4.86 -6.11
C VAL A 60 3.49 -4.12 -4.90
N SER A 61 3.35 -4.69 -3.67
CA SER A 61 3.89 -4.11 -2.44
C SER A 61 5.00 -5.01 -1.89
N ILE A 62 6.24 -4.48 -1.83
CA ILE A 62 7.46 -5.24 -1.62
C ILE A 62 8.45 -4.52 -0.69
N ASN A 63 9.43 -5.25 -0.15
CA ASN A 63 10.56 -4.65 0.54
C ASN A 63 11.46 -3.88 -0.46
N SER A 64 12.03 -2.76 -0.03
CA SER A 64 12.78 -1.81 -0.85
C SER A 64 13.94 -2.41 -1.64
N CYS A 65 14.59 -3.46 -1.12
CA CYS A 65 15.69 -4.16 -1.80
C CYS A 65 15.28 -4.85 -3.11
N TRP A 66 13.99 -5.07 -3.35
CA TRP A 66 13.46 -5.70 -4.55
C TRP A 66 12.90 -4.70 -5.58
N THR A 67 12.94 -3.40 -5.28
CA THR A 67 12.31 -2.37 -6.11
C THR A 67 12.80 -2.42 -7.54
N ARG A 68 14.11 -2.35 -7.77
CA ARG A 68 14.69 -2.37 -9.13
C ARG A 68 14.31 -3.64 -9.90
N HIS A 69 14.39 -4.79 -9.24
CA HIS A 69 14.05 -6.06 -9.87
C HIS A 69 12.59 -6.10 -10.33
N CYS A 70 11.65 -5.67 -9.48
CA CYS A 70 10.23 -5.62 -9.84
C CYS A 70 9.94 -4.53 -10.88
N ALA A 71 10.64 -3.37 -10.83
CA ALA A 71 10.50 -2.30 -11.81
C ALA A 71 10.88 -2.78 -13.23
N GLU A 72 12.00 -3.49 -13.35
CA GLU A 72 12.43 -4.09 -14.63
C GLU A 72 11.40 -5.11 -15.14
N ARG A 73 10.86 -5.97 -14.24
CA ARG A 73 9.93 -7.03 -14.63
C ARG A 73 8.55 -6.51 -15.01
N LEU A 74 8.07 -5.45 -14.36
CA LEU A 74 6.76 -4.85 -14.60
C LEU A 74 6.76 -3.75 -15.67
N ALA A 75 7.91 -3.49 -16.31
CA ALA A 75 8.00 -2.47 -17.33
C ALA A 75 6.99 -2.70 -18.47
N GLY A 76 6.16 -1.68 -18.76
CA GLY A 76 5.15 -1.74 -19.82
C GLY A 76 3.85 -2.46 -19.47
N THR A 77 3.69 -3.03 -18.27
CA THR A 77 2.45 -3.71 -17.84
C THR A 77 1.36 -2.76 -17.31
N GLY A 78 1.74 -1.57 -16.88
CA GLY A 78 0.85 -0.62 -16.21
C GLY A 78 0.69 -0.87 -14.70
N VAL A 79 1.26 -1.95 -14.15
CA VAL A 79 1.27 -2.23 -12.70
C VAL A 79 2.33 -1.36 -12.02
N GLY A 80 1.96 -0.66 -10.95
CA GLY A 80 2.86 0.15 -10.15
C GLY A 80 3.65 -0.67 -9.13
N ILE A 81 4.61 0.00 -8.46
CA ILE A 81 5.44 -0.59 -7.41
C ILE A 81 5.34 0.26 -6.15
N THR A 82 4.91 -0.36 -5.07
CA THR A 82 4.92 0.20 -3.72
C THR A 82 6.11 -0.37 -2.96
N SER A 83 7.11 0.47 -2.67
CA SER A 83 8.26 0.08 -1.85
C SER A 83 8.00 0.39 -0.38
N CYS A 84 8.09 -0.63 0.47
CA CYS A 84 8.01 -0.45 1.93
C CYS A 84 9.38 -0.02 2.46
N ILE A 85 9.40 1.05 3.27
CA ILE A 85 10.62 1.59 3.87
C ILE A 85 10.51 1.67 5.39
N SER A 86 11.65 1.62 6.10
CA SER A 86 11.71 1.52 7.56
C SER A 86 10.80 0.40 8.10
N PHE A 87 10.62 -0.63 7.32
CA PHE A 87 9.62 -1.67 7.53
C PHE A 87 10.22 -2.90 8.22
N PRO A 88 9.51 -3.54 9.19
CA PRO A 88 8.16 -3.19 9.63
C PRO A 88 8.11 -2.27 10.87
N LEU A 89 9.23 -1.87 11.46
CA LEU A 89 9.28 -1.27 12.81
C LEU A 89 9.10 0.25 12.84
N GLY A 90 9.45 0.97 11.78
CA GLY A 90 9.38 2.44 11.73
C GLY A 90 10.34 3.18 12.68
N ALA A 91 11.20 2.48 13.39
CA ALA A 91 11.96 2.99 14.54
C ALA A 91 13.36 3.54 14.17
N CYS A 92 13.67 3.72 12.90
CA CYS A 92 14.92 4.35 12.49
C CYS A 92 14.80 5.89 12.42
N SER A 93 15.95 6.57 12.27
CA SER A 93 15.97 8.03 12.17
C SER A 93 15.36 8.51 10.86
N THR A 94 14.84 9.76 10.86
CA THR A 94 14.32 10.43 9.67
C THR A 94 15.32 10.42 8.50
N ALA A 95 16.59 10.68 8.78
CA ALA A 95 17.64 10.66 7.76
C ALA A 95 17.78 9.27 7.08
N ALA A 96 17.66 8.19 7.87
CA ALA A 96 17.69 6.81 7.33
C ALA A 96 16.47 6.51 6.47
N LYS A 97 15.25 6.88 6.92
CA LYS A 97 14.02 6.74 6.15
C LYS A 97 14.09 7.51 4.82
N ALA A 98 14.52 8.77 4.88
CA ALA A 98 14.66 9.61 3.70
C ALA A 98 15.72 9.07 2.71
N ALA A 99 16.80 8.48 3.21
CA ALA A 99 17.81 7.84 2.36
C ALA A 99 17.26 6.59 1.66
N GLU A 100 16.51 5.75 2.37
CA GLU A 100 15.84 4.57 1.81
C GLU A 100 14.77 4.97 0.78
N ALA A 101 13.98 6.03 1.05
CA ALA A 101 13.01 6.56 0.11
C ALA A 101 13.68 7.04 -1.20
N ARG A 102 14.77 7.82 -1.12
CA ARG A 102 15.53 8.26 -2.31
C ARG A 102 16.07 7.07 -3.11
N GLN A 103 16.57 6.04 -2.43
CA GLN A 103 17.04 4.84 -3.11
C GLN A 103 15.91 4.11 -3.81
N ALA A 104 14.74 3.94 -3.16
CA ALA A 104 13.56 3.33 -3.77
C ALA A 104 13.09 4.11 -5.00
N VAL A 105 13.14 5.45 -4.95
CA VAL A 105 12.86 6.33 -6.10
C VAL A 105 13.84 6.08 -7.25
N ALA A 106 15.14 6.03 -6.97
CA ALA A 106 16.18 5.76 -7.96
C ALA A 106 16.06 4.35 -8.58
N ASP A 107 15.49 3.40 -7.83
CA ASP A 107 15.26 2.01 -8.26
C ASP A 107 13.92 1.81 -8.99
N GLY A 108 13.10 2.88 -9.13
CA GLY A 108 11.89 2.87 -9.96
C GLY A 108 10.57 2.63 -9.22
N THR A 109 10.50 2.88 -7.89
CA THR A 109 9.23 2.83 -7.18
C THR A 109 8.23 3.87 -7.73
N THR A 110 6.95 3.52 -7.72
CA THR A 110 5.86 4.45 -8.08
C THR A 110 5.15 5.02 -6.87
N GLU A 111 5.17 4.31 -5.73
CA GLU A 111 4.57 4.70 -4.46
C GLU A 111 5.47 4.21 -3.32
N ILE A 112 5.39 4.85 -2.15
CA ILE A 112 6.17 4.49 -0.96
C ILE A 112 5.22 4.24 0.21
N ASP A 113 5.39 3.10 0.90
CA ASP A 113 4.76 2.83 2.19
C ASP A 113 5.82 2.98 3.30
N MET A 114 5.75 4.03 4.11
CA MET A 114 6.63 4.22 5.26
C MET A 114 5.95 3.81 6.56
N VAL A 115 6.70 3.32 7.53
CA VAL A 115 6.15 3.06 8.88
C VAL A 115 6.39 4.26 9.78
N LEU A 116 5.32 4.70 10.47
CA LEU A 116 5.37 5.74 11.50
C LEU A 116 6.35 5.35 12.62
N ASN A 117 6.99 6.34 13.25
CA ASN A 117 7.70 6.09 14.51
C ASN A 117 6.69 6.03 15.66
N VAL A 118 6.10 4.84 15.87
CA VAL A 118 5.03 4.60 16.85
C VAL A 118 5.47 5.00 18.26
N GLY A 119 6.71 4.71 18.64
CA GLY A 119 7.23 5.04 19.97
C GLY A 119 7.25 6.56 20.23
N ARG A 120 7.57 7.37 19.22
CA ARG A 120 7.52 8.83 19.33
C ARG A 120 6.08 9.34 19.46
N LEU A 121 5.17 8.82 18.63
CA LEU A 121 3.75 9.20 18.69
C LEU A 121 3.14 8.89 20.07
N VAL A 122 3.33 7.67 20.57
CA VAL A 122 2.81 7.25 21.89
C VAL A 122 3.42 8.11 23.02
N SER A 123 4.64 8.59 22.86
CA SER A 123 5.30 9.51 23.79
C SER A 123 4.80 10.97 23.71
N GLY A 124 3.89 11.29 22.78
CA GLY A 124 3.35 12.63 22.59
C GLY A 124 4.25 13.55 21.75
N ASP A 125 5.19 13.02 20.98
CA ASP A 125 6.14 13.79 20.16
C ASP A 125 5.63 13.91 18.71
N ASP A 126 4.49 14.59 18.56
CA ASP A 126 3.77 14.74 17.29
C ASP A 126 4.54 15.60 16.29
N ASP A 127 5.27 16.60 16.77
CA ASP A 127 6.13 17.43 15.92
C ASP A 127 7.22 16.58 15.26
N TYR A 128 7.88 15.70 16.03
CA TYR A 128 8.84 14.76 15.47
C TYR A 128 8.19 13.84 14.42
N CYS A 129 7.01 13.29 14.72
CA CYS A 129 6.29 12.40 13.79
C CYS A 129 5.96 13.12 12.47
N THR A 130 5.50 14.38 12.57
CA THR A 130 5.20 15.21 11.40
C THR A 130 6.45 15.49 10.57
N ASP A 131 7.57 15.84 11.20
CA ASP A 131 8.83 16.12 10.51
C ASP A 131 9.46 14.85 9.93
N ASP A 132 9.32 13.69 10.59
CA ASP A 132 9.77 12.38 10.11
C ASP A 132 9.03 11.99 8.82
N ILE A 133 7.70 12.15 8.80
CA ILE A 133 6.88 11.90 7.63
C ILE A 133 7.22 12.89 6.50
N ARG A 134 7.33 14.19 6.82
CA ARG A 134 7.68 15.24 5.85
C ARG A 134 9.02 14.96 5.18
N GLY A 135 10.03 14.54 5.93
CA GLY A 135 11.34 14.18 5.39
C GLY A 135 11.28 13.03 4.37
N VAL A 136 10.35 12.10 4.54
CA VAL A 136 10.11 11.03 3.56
C VAL A 136 9.31 11.53 2.36
N VAL A 137 8.27 12.37 2.58
CA VAL A 137 7.48 12.98 1.49
C VAL A 137 8.37 13.78 0.55
N GLU A 138 9.27 14.59 1.09
CA GLU A 138 10.27 15.35 0.31
C GLU A 138 11.23 14.42 -0.46
N ALA A 139 11.70 13.35 0.20
CA ALA A 139 12.61 12.38 -0.39
C ALA A 139 11.95 11.50 -1.47
N ALA A 140 10.62 11.40 -1.47
CA ALA A 140 9.84 10.63 -2.43
C ALA A 140 9.74 11.27 -3.83
N ASP A 141 10.20 12.51 -3.99
CA ASP A 141 10.28 13.23 -5.27
C ASP A 141 8.93 13.18 -6.05
N GLY A 142 7.86 13.60 -5.37
CA GLY A 142 6.49 13.68 -5.90
C GLY A 142 5.73 12.35 -5.99
N ARG A 143 6.33 11.24 -5.58
CA ARG A 143 5.61 9.95 -5.51
C ARG A 143 4.71 9.91 -4.29
N PRO A 144 3.48 9.33 -4.39
CA PRO A 144 2.60 9.19 -3.24
C PRO A 144 3.27 8.43 -2.09
N VAL A 145 3.23 9.03 -0.89
CA VAL A 145 3.69 8.39 0.35
C VAL A 145 2.46 7.96 1.16
N LYS A 146 2.48 6.72 1.65
CA LYS A 146 1.49 6.15 2.54
C LYS A 146 2.14 5.93 3.90
N VAL A 147 1.52 6.43 4.97
CA VAL A 147 2.02 6.32 6.34
C VAL A 147 1.32 5.16 7.05
N ILE A 148 2.04 4.11 7.37
CA ILE A 148 1.55 2.97 8.15
C ILE A 148 1.52 3.38 9.62
N LEU A 149 0.32 3.48 10.18
CA LEU A 149 0.10 3.92 11.56
C LEU A 149 0.37 2.81 12.58
N GLU A 150 0.20 1.54 12.19
CA GLU A 150 0.21 0.34 13.03
C GLU A 150 -0.88 0.40 14.11
N VAL A 151 -2.12 0.52 13.65
CA VAL A 151 -3.30 0.82 14.48
C VAL A 151 -3.50 -0.14 15.67
N CYS A 152 -3.00 -1.38 15.60
CA CYS A 152 -3.11 -2.33 16.71
C CYS A 152 -2.25 -1.97 17.94
N LEU A 153 -1.34 -1.00 17.80
CA LEU A 153 -0.48 -0.49 18.89
C LEU A 153 -0.98 0.85 19.43
N LEU A 154 -2.08 1.39 18.90
CA LEU A 154 -2.60 2.74 19.16
C LEU A 154 -4.03 2.65 19.70
N ASP A 155 -4.37 3.55 20.61
CA ASP A 155 -5.76 3.86 20.95
C ASP A 155 -6.37 4.84 19.93
N ASP A 156 -7.67 5.11 20.05
CA ASP A 156 -8.41 5.96 19.12
C ASP A 156 -7.85 7.40 19.05
N GLU A 157 -7.46 7.98 20.19
CA GLU A 157 -6.86 9.32 20.24
C GLU A 157 -5.51 9.36 19.52
N GLN A 158 -4.69 8.34 19.72
CA GLN A 158 -3.39 8.19 19.07
C GLN A 158 -3.54 7.96 17.55
N ILE A 159 -4.57 7.22 17.10
CA ILE A 159 -4.89 7.06 15.67
C ILE A 159 -5.25 8.41 15.04
N VAL A 160 -6.07 9.21 15.73
CA VAL A 160 -6.43 10.57 15.27
C VAL A 160 -5.18 11.43 15.13
N ARG A 161 -4.34 11.52 16.17
CA ARG A 161 -3.08 12.30 16.13
C ARG A 161 -2.14 11.83 15.02
N ALA A 162 -1.99 10.52 14.81
CA ALA A 162 -1.18 9.97 13.73
C ALA A 162 -1.69 10.38 12.35
N CYS A 163 -3.01 10.40 12.15
CA CYS A 163 -3.64 10.88 10.92
C CYS A 163 -3.38 12.38 10.72
N GLU A 164 -3.51 13.19 11.77
CA GLU A 164 -3.25 14.63 11.72
C GLU A 164 -1.78 14.93 11.37
N CYS A 165 -0.82 14.22 11.96
CA CYS A 165 0.60 14.30 11.60
C CYS A 165 0.82 13.97 10.12
N ALA A 166 0.19 12.90 9.61
CA ALA A 166 0.33 12.50 8.21
C ALA A 166 -0.22 13.55 7.24
N VAL A 167 -1.39 14.11 7.54
CA VAL A 167 -1.99 15.19 6.74
C VAL A 167 -1.12 16.45 6.78
N ALA A 168 -0.66 16.87 7.96
CA ALA A 168 0.19 18.05 8.13
C ALA A 168 1.56 17.92 7.44
N ALA A 169 2.05 16.69 7.27
CA ALA A 169 3.29 16.39 6.57
C ALA A 169 3.10 16.25 5.03
N GLY A 170 1.88 16.28 4.51
CA GLY A 170 1.60 16.16 3.08
C GLY A 170 1.62 14.71 2.56
N ALA A 171 1.37 13.72 3.41
CA ALA A 171 1.22 12.33 2.99
C ALA A 171 -0.01 12.16 2.09
N ALA A 172 0.09 11.33 1.06
CA ALA A 172 -1.02 11.03 0.16
C ALA A 172 -2.01 10.02 0.76
N PHE A 173 -1.54 9.13 1.64
CA PHE A 173 -2.34 8.11 2.30
C PHE A 173 -1.95 7.94 3.77
N VAL A 174 -2.93 7.54 4.57
CA VAL A 174 -2.72 6.83 5.83
C VAL A 174 -3.03 5.34 5.62
N LYS A 175 -2.22 4.45 6.21
CA LYS A 175 -2.37 3.00 6.09
C LYS A 175 -2.51 2.37 7.48
N THR A 176 -3.40 1.41 7.63
CA THR A 176 -3.70 0.82 8.94
C THR A 176 -2.52 0.09 9.56
N SER A 177 -1.90 -0.85 8.85
CA SER A 177 -1.04 -1.87 9.49
C SER A 177 0.07 -2.38 8.58
N THR A 178 1.13 -2.89 9.20
CA THR A 178 2.22 -3.60 8.52
C THR A 178 1.84 -5.03 8.14
N GLY A 179 1.02 -5.70 8.96
CA GLY A 179 0.76 -7.14 8.91
C GLY A 179 1.81 -7.98 9.66
N PHE A 180 2.75 -7.34 10.38
CA PHE A 180 3.84 -8.00 11.14
C PHE A 180 3.70 -7.79 12.66
N SER A 181 2.63 -7.16 13.12
CA SER A 181 2.35 -6.93 14.53
C SER A 181 1.19 -7.82 15.01
N THR A 182 0.60 -7.48 16.16
CA THR A 182 -0.42 -8.29 16.85
C THR A 182 -1.80 -8.21 16.22
N GLY A 183 -2.05 -7.24 15.30
CA GLY A 183 -3.34 -7.03 14.66
C GLY A 183 -3.21 -6.42 13.26
N GLY A 184 -4.33 -6.29 12.56
CA GLY A 184 -4.43 -5.77 11.21
C GLY A 184 -5.49 -4.68 11.07
N ALA A 185 -6.02 -4.51 9.85
CA ALA A 185 -7.09 -3.57 9.56
C ALA A 185 -8.39 -3.96 10.28
N THR A 186 -9.10 -2.96 10.78
CA THR A 186 -10.46 -3.11 11.30
C THR A 186 -11.39 -2.07 10.69
N VAL A 187 -12.67 -2.40 10.55
CA VAL A 187 -13.71 -1.45 10.10
C VAL A 187 -13.74 -0.21 10.99
N HIS A 188 -13.55 -0.39 12.31
CA HIS A 188 -13.50 0.71 13.27
C HIS A 188 -12.34 1.67 12.97
N ALA A 189 -11.12 1.15 12.85
CA ALA A 189 -9.95 1.98 12.58
C ALA A 189 -10.06 2.71 11.22
N VAL A 190 -10.53 2.03 10.16
CA VAL A 190 -10.71 2.65 8.84
C VAL A 190 -11.75 3.78 8.90
N LYS A 191 -12.88 3.59 9.60
CA LYS A 191 -13.90 4.65 9.80
C LYS A 191 -13.34 5.84 10.56
N LEU A 192 -12.60 5.59 11.65
CA LEU A 192 -11.97 6.64 12.44
C LEU A 192 -10.95 7.43 11.62
N MET A 193 -10.09 6.73 10.87
CA MET A 193 -9.13 7.36 9.96
C MET A 193 -9.85 8.23 8.91
N ARG A 194 -10.94 7.72 8.27
CA ARG A 194 -11.71 8.50 7.28
C ARG A 194 -12.36 9.74 7.90
N GLN A 195 -12.92 9.61 9.09
CA GLN A 195 -13.50 10.76 9.82
C GLN A 195 -12.45 11.83 10.12
N THR A 196 -11.22 11.42 10.42
CA THR A 196 -10.12 12.33 10.76
C THR A 196 -9.53 13.01 9.53
N VAL A 197 -9.20 12.24 8.47
CA VAL A 197 -8.49 12.81 7.30
C VAL A 197 -9.44 13.44 6.27
N GLY A 198 -10.74 13.12 6.29
CA GLY A 198 -11.69 13.61 5.29
C GLY A 198 -11.19 13.32 3.87
N ASP A 199 -11.16 14.34 3.04
CA ASP A 199 -10.67 14.29 1.65
C ASP A 199 -9.18 14.70 1.51
N ALA A 200 -8.53 15.09 2.62
CA ALA A 200 -7.13 15.55 2.59
C ALA A 200 -6.13 14.41 2.34
N CYS A 201 -6.52 13.16 2.64
CA CYS A 201 -5.67 11.99 2.53
C CYS A 201 -6.51 10.77 2.14
N GLN A 202 -5.96 9.87 1.34
CA GLN A 202 -6.57 8.57 1.05
C GLN A 202 -6.27 7.55 2.15
N ILE A 203 -7.00 6.42 2.15
CA ILE A 203 -6.83 5.37 3.16
C ILE A 203 -6.49 4.04 2.49
N LYS A 204 -5.43 3.38 2.98
CA LYS A 204 -5.11 2.00 2.65
C LYS A 204 -5.39 1.09 3.85
N ALA A 205 -6.26 0.11 3.67
CA ALA A 205 -6.46 -0.97 4.64
C ALA A 205 -5.53 -2.14 4.31
N ALA A 206 -4.79 -2.65 5.29
CA ALA A 206 -3.87 -3.77 5.13
C ALA A 206 -3.70 -4.57 6.43
N GLY A 207 -3.36 -5.86 6.28
CA GLY A 207 -3.20 -6.80 7.39
C GLY A 207 -4.51 -7.50 7.76
N GLY A 208 -4.52 -8.83 7.64
CA GLY A 208 -5.66 -9.66 8.02
C GLY A 208 -6.86 -9.64 7.05
N ILE A 209 -6.67 -9.20 5.81
CA ILE A 209 -7.73 -9.17 4.77
C ILE A 209 -7.48 -10.35 3.83
N HIS A 210 -8.41 -11.32 3.83
CA HIS A 210 -8.25 -12.60 3.11
C HIS A 210 -9.40 -12.93 2.16
N THR A 211 -10.59 -12.32 2.36
CA THR A 211 -11.79 -12.58 1.57
C THR A 211 -12.31 -11.32 0.88
N LYS A 212 -13.15 -11.51 -0.11
CA LYS A 212 -13.84 -10.43 -0.84
C LYS A 212 -14.73 -9.62 0.09
N GLU A 213 -15.46 -10.30 1.00
CA GLU A 213 -16.34 -9.67 1.97
C GLU A 213 -15.56 -8.75 2.92
N GLU A 214 -14.40 -9.21 3.42
CA GLU A 214 -13.52 -8.40 4.26
C GLU A 214 -13.00 -7.18 3.50
N ALA A 215 -12.55 -7.35 2.26
CA ALA A 215 -12.08 -6.23 1.43
C ALA A 215 -13.20 -5.21 1.16
N LEU A 216 -14.40 -5.67 0.81
CA LEU A 216 -15.55 -4.81 0.59
C LEU A 216 -15.97 -4.07 1.86
N ALA A 217 -15.92 -4.71 3.03
CA ALA A 217 -16.20 -4.06 4.31
C ALA A 217 -15.21 -2.92 4.61
N MET A 218 -13.93 -3.08 4.27
CA MET A 218 -12.93 -2.02 4.40
C MET A 218 -13.21 -0.86 3.42
N ILE A 219 -13.58 -1.16 2.17
CA ILE A 219 -13.91 -0.14 1.16
C ILE A 219 -15.18 0.62 1.59
N GLU A 220 -16.20 -0.07 2.09
CA GLU A 220 -17.41 0.56 2.61
C GLU A 220 -17.13 1.44 3.84
N ALA A 221 -16.17 1.05 4.67
CA ALA A 221 -15.70 1.85 5.80
C ALA A 221 -14.91 3.11 5.38
N GLY A 222 -14.51 3.22 4.10
CA GLY A 222 -13.81 4.37 3.55
C GLY A 222 -12.39 4.10 3.04
N ALA A 223 -11.96 2.84 2.89
CA ALA A 223 -10.67 2.55 2.29
C ALA A 223 -10.68 2.77 0.77
N ASP A 224 -9.63 3.42 0.27
CA ASP A 224 -9.39 3.69 -1.15
C ASP A 224 -8.43 2.68 -1.78
N ARG A 225 -7.74 1.89 -0.95
CA ARG A 225 -6.76 0.89 -1.34
C ARG A 225 -6.76 -0.28 -0.37
N ILE A 226 -6.47 -1.48 -0.86
CA ILE A 226 -6.37 -2.71 -0.07
C ILE A 226 -4.98 -3.33 -0.27
N GLY A 227 -4.26 -3.59 0.81
CA GLY A 227 -3.01 -4.35 0.79
C GLY A 227 -3.24 -5.77 1.28
N ALA A 228 -3.05 -6.75 0.40
CA ALA A 228 -3.25 -8.16 0.72
C ALA A 228 -2.31 -9.09 -0.05
N SER A 229 -1.91 -10.19 0.58
CA SER A 229 -1.24 -11.30 -0.11
C SER A 229 -2.22 -12.24 -0.83
N ALA A 230 -3.50 -12.19 -0.45
CA ALA A 230 -4.57 -13.00 -1.01
C ALA A 230 -5.34 -12.27 -2.15
N SER A 231 -4.71 -11.31 -2.84
CA SER A 231 -5.38 -10.44 -3.81
C SER A 231 -6.15 -11.20 -4.89
N ILE A 232 -5.61 -12.32 -5.40
CA ILE A 232 -6.26 -13.16 -6.41
C ILE A 232 -7.56 -13.73 -5.84
N ALA A 233 -7.49 -14.43 -4.70
CA ALA A 233 -8.67 -15.03 -4.07
C ALA A 233 -9.75 -13.97 -3.72
N ILE A 234 -9.33 -12.77 -3.29
CA ILE A 234 -10.23 -11.65 -3.01
C ILE A 234 -10.97 -11.19 -4.28
N CYS A 235 -10.30 -11.16 -5.43
CA CYS A 235 -10.91 -10.69 -6.67
C CYS A 235 -11.77 -11.75 -7.38
N GLU A 236 -11.44 -13.03 -7.23
CA GLU A 236 -12.15 -14.16 -7.86
C GLU A 236 -13.35 -14.65 -7.03
N GLY A 237 -13.29 -14.57 -5.69
CA GLY A 237 -14.36 -14.94 -4.76
C GLY A 237 -15.50 -13.95 -4.78
#